data_a157c4623ea337197be22cab7c4e0caf
#
_entry.id   a157c4623ea337197be22cab7c4e0caf
#
_cell.length_a   1.000
_cell.length_b   1.000
_cell.length_c   1.000
_cell.angle_alpha   90.00
_cell.angle_beta   90.00
_cell.angle_gamma   90.00
#
_symmetry.space_group_name_H-M   'P 1'
#
loop_
_entity.id
_entity.type
_entity.pdbx_description
1 polymer ?
#
loop_
_entity_poly.entity_id
_entity_poly.type
_entity_poly.pdbx_seq_one_letter_code
_entity_poly.pdbx_strand_id
1 'polypeptide(L)'
;MVVAGRGNDTVPERKGHQLGGRIPRPGDDPLLGHIKAGEVSNEIVSGLDWFPTLLAAAGDSDVSDRLLKGTNLGSKSVRVHLDGYNQLPYLTGQAPKSARSEFYYFNDDGELVAYRYNDWKIVFCEQRLPGGFPVWANPFTCLRAPKVFNLRMDPFERADVVSDQYYDWFAKNAYLIQYGVWRVAPFLQSFKEYPPSQRSASFSIDQMVDALMKTLEKPLTR
;
A
#
# COMPACT_ATOMS: atom_id res chain seq x y z
N MET A 1 6.87 -1.87 -4.48
CA MET A 1 6.97 -1.32 -3.12
C MET A 1 6.27 0.03 -3.14
N VAL A 2 5.06 0.12 -2.61
CA VAL A 2 4.35 1.39 -2.51
C VAL A 2 4.86 2.02 -1.22
N VAL A 3 5.62 3.10 -1.34
CA VAL A 3 6.04 3.92 -0.19
C VAL A 3 4.77 4.39 0.50
N ALA A 4 4.67 4.13 1.80
CA ALA A 4 3.58 4.63 2.62
C ALA A 4 3.48 6.15 2.39
N GLY A 5 2.35 6.58 1.88
CA GLY A 5 2.08 7.99 1.69
C GLY A 5 2.35 8.72 2.99
N ARG A 6 3.12 9.78 2.89
CA ARG A 6 3.54 10.66 3.97
C ARG A 6 2.37 10.97 4.88
N GLY A 7 2.47 10.57 6.15
CA GLY A 7 1.59 11.11 7.16
C GLY A 7 1.81 12.63 7.24
N ASN A 8 0.78 13.39 6.96
CA ASN A 8 0.68 14.83 7.25
C ASN A 8 1.84 15.75 6.85
N ASP A 9 2.32 15.67 5.63
CA ASP A 9 2.94 16.85 5.04
C ASP A 9 1.83 17.89 4.82
N THR A 10 1.91 19.02 5.50
CA THR A 10 1.18 20.23 5.15
C THR A 10 1.68 20.71 3.78
N VAL A 11 1.25 20.02 2.74
CA VAL A 11 1.35 20.56 1.39
C VAL A 11 0.35 21.71 1.33
N PRO A 12 0.78 22.93 0.96
CA PRO A 12 -0.16 24.01 0.75
C PRO A 12 -1.20 23.55 -0.27
N GLU A 13 -2.45 23.83 0.03
CA GLU A 13 -3.65 23.59 -0.76
C GLU A 13 -3.40 23.26 -2.24
N ARG A 14 -3.25 21.99 -2.55
CA ARG A 14 -3.62 21.49 -3.87
C ARG A 14 -4.95 20.78 -3.71
N LYS A 15 -5.97 21.43 -4.25
CA LYS A 15 -7.31 20.89 -4.46
C LYS A 15 -7.22 19.43 -4.82
N GLY A 16 -7.77 18.57 -3.96
CA GLY A 16 -8.20 17.23 -4.28
C GLY A 16 -7.15 16.35 -4.99
N HIS A 17 -6.12 15.87 -4.29
CA HIS A 17 -5.53 14.62 -4.67
C HIS A 17 -6.41 13.49 -4.14
N GLN A 18 -7.56 13.36 -4.78
CA GLN A 18 -8.10 12.03 -5.02
C GLN A 18 -6.95 11.23 -5.62
N LEU A 19 -6.56 10.12 -4.99
CA LEU A 19 -5.86 9.05 -5.66
C LEU A 19 -6.81 8.36 -6.66
N GLY A 20 -7.53 9.15 -7.43
CA GLY A 20 -8.02 8.79 -8.72
C GLY A 20 -6.81 8.89 -9.64
N GLY A 21 -6.16 7.78 -9.93
CA GLY A 21 -5.22 7.74 -11.02
C GLY A 21 -5.89 8.43 -12.19
N ARG A 22 -5.24 9.47 -12.74
CA ARG A 22 -5.73 10.16 -13.91
C ARG A 22 -5.88 9.08 -14.98
N ILE A 23 -7.13 8.73 -15.31
CA ILE A 23 -7.42 7.87 -16.44
C ILE A 23 -6.73 8.51 -17.65
N PRO A 24 -5.89 7.77 -18.38
CA PRO A 24 -5.16 8.30 -19.53
C PRO A 24 -6.10 9.03 -20.48
N ARG A 25 -5.61 10.04 -21.18
CA ARG A 25 -6.41 10.76 -22.18
C ARG A 25 -6.83 9.80 -23.27
N PRO A 26 -8.00 10.02 -23.92
CA PRO A 26 -8.35 9.26 -25.10
C PRO A 26 -7.20 9.34 -26.13
N GLY A 27 -6.59 8.22 -26.43
CA GLY A 27 -5.41 8.11 -27.29
C GLY A 27 -4.24 7.32 -26.70
N ASP A 28 -4.09 7.28 -25.36
CA ASP A 28 -2.94 6.64 -24.70
C ASP A 28 -3.33 5.35 -23.96
N ASP A 29 -4.60 4.92 -24.04
CA ASP A 29 -5.14 3.83 -23.26
C ASP A 29 -5.21 2.54 -24.09
N PRO A 30 -4.51 1.45 -23.73
CA PRO A 30 -4.66 0.16 -24.39
C PRO A 30 -6.07 -0.44 -24.22
N LEU A 31 -6.89 0.14 -23.33
CA LEU A 31 -8.29 -0.24 -23.10
C LEU A 31 -9.28 0.72 -23.76
N LEU A 32 -8.85 1.49 -24.77
CA LEU A 32 -9.69 2.42 -25.54
C LEU A 32 -10.99 1.76 -26.00
N GLY A 33 -12.10 2.41 -25.67
CA GLY A 33 -13.45 1.90 -25.98
C GLY A 33 -14.05 0.98 -24.91
N HIS A 34 -13.27 0.50 -23.95
CA HIS A 34 -13.75 -0.35 -22.86
C HIS A 34 -13.97 0.43 -21.56
N ILE A 35 -13.23 1.51 -21.34
CA ILE A 35 -13.38 2.39 -20.19
C ILE A 35 -14.11 3.66 -20.60
N LYS A 36 -15.14 4.02 -19.84
CA LYS A 36 -15.92 5.23 -20.10
C LYS A 36 -15.09 6.48 -19.82
N ALA A 37 -14.94 7.32 -20.83
CA ALA A 37 -14.17 8.57 -20.72
C ALA A 37 -14.81 9.54 -19.72
N GLY A 38 -13.97 10.20 -18.89
CA GLY A 38 -14.41 11.22 -17.95
C GLY A 38 -15.11 10.71 -16.69
N GLU A 39 -15.15 9.41 -16.47
CA GLU A 39 -15.70 8.83 -15.23
C GLU A 39 -14.80 9.13 -14.05
N VAL A 40 -15.40 9.49 -12.91
CA VAL A 40 -14.72 9.76 -11.64
C VAL A 40 -15.15 8.71 -10.63
N SER A 41 -14.18 8.04 -10.02
CA SER A 41 -14.41 7.02 -9.01
C SER A 41 -13.75 7.40 -7.69
N ASN A 42 -14.40 7.06 -6.57
CA ASN A 42 -13.84 7.15 -5.22
C ASN A 42 -13.44 5.79 -4.65
N GLU A 43 -13.52 4.73 -5.46
CA GLU A 43 -13.11 3.39 -5.05
C GLU A 43 -11.59 3.30 -4.88
N ILE A 44 -11.15 2.37 -4.02
CA ILE A 44 -9.72 2.16 -3.78
C ILE A 44 -9.13 1.40 -4.96
N VAL A 45 -8.11 1.98 -5.59
CA VAL A 45 -7.26 1.34 -6.60
C VAL A 45 -5.80 1.59 -6.24
N SER A 46 -4.96 0.59 -6.41
CA SER A 46 -3.52 0.67 -6.10
C SER A 46 -2.68 0.51 -7.36
N GLY A 47 -1.45 1.04 -7.33
CA GLY A 47 -0.44 0.76 -8.34
C GLY A 47 -0.12 -0.74 -8.48
N LEU A 48 -0.30 -1.52 -7.42
CA LEU A 48 -0.15 -2.97 -7.41
C LEU A 48 -1.16 -3.69 -8.31
N ASP A 49 -2.32 -3.08 -8.52
CA ASP A 49 -3.43 -3.67 -9.26
C ASP A 49 -3.21 -3.64 -10.79
N TRP A 50 -2.30 -2.77 -11.27
CA TRP A 50 -2.07 -2.66 -12.70
C TRP A 50 -1.53 -3.93 -13.33
N PHE A 51 -0.63 -4.64 -12.68
CA PHE A 51 -0.05 -5.86 -13.24
C PHE A 51 -1.10 -6.93 -13.54
N PRO A 52 -1.92 -7.42 -12.59
CA PRO A 52 -2.97 -8.39 -12.89
C PRO A 52 -4.07 -7.83 -13.80
N THR A 53 -4.36 -6.53 -13.73
CA THR A 53 -5.38 -5.88 -14.58
C THR A 53 -4.96 -5.84 -16.05
N LEU A 54 -3.72 -5.45 -16.34
CA LEU A 54 -3.21 -5.40 -17.70
C LEU A 54 -3.07 -6.80 -18.32
N LEU A 55 -2.68 -7.80 -17.52
CA LEU A 55 -2.64 -9.18 -17.99
C LEU A 55 -4.05 -9.72 -18.27
N ALA A 56 -5.03 -9.39 -17.42
CA ALA A 56 -6.42 -9.73 -17.68
C ALA A 56 -6.95 -9.07 -18.97
N ALA A 57 -6.58 -7.81 -19.22
CA ALA A 57 -6.91 -7.12 -20.45
C ALA A 57 -6.26 -7.75 -21.69
N ALA A 58 -5.09 -8.36 -21.52
CA ALA A 58 -4.40 -9.13 -22.56
C ALA A 58 -4.91 -10.58 -22.72
N GLY A 59 -5.95 -10.96 -21.95
CA GLY A 59 -6.59 -12.28 -22.03
C GLY A 59 -6.11 -13.29 -20.98
N ASP A 60 -5.23 -12.88 -20.03
CA ASP A 60 -4.73 -13.73 -18.93
C ASP A 60 -5.32 -13.27 -17.59
N SER A 61 -6.57 -13.62 -17.32
CA SER A 61 -7.29 -13.26 -16.10
C SER A 61 -6.81 -14.05 -14.86
N ASP A 62 -6.18 -15.21 -15.06
CA ASP A 62 -5.89 -16.18 -14.01
C ASP A 62 -4.44 -16.10 -13.51
N VAL A 63 -3.72 -15.05 -13.88
CA VAL A 63 -2.29 -14.89 -13.57
C VAL A 63 -2.01 -14.99 -12.08
N SER A 64 -2.83 -14.38 -11.23
CA SER A 64 -2.63 -14.38 -9.76
C SER A 64 -2.70 -15.80 -9.20
N ASP A 65 -3.73 -16.56 -9.57
CA ASP A 65 -3.92 -17.95 -9.12
C ASP A 65 -2.83 -18.87 -9.65
N ARG A 66 -2.43 -18.65 -10.90
CA ARG A 66 -1.38 -19.44 -11.55
C ARG A 66 -0.02 -19.21 -10.90
N LEU A 67 0.33 -17.95 -10.59
CA LEU A 67 1.58 -17.62 -9.90
C LEU A 67 1.57 -18.12 -8.45
N LEU A 68 0.43 -18.06 -7.76
CA LEU A 68 0.28 -18.57 -6.40
C LEU A 68 0.51 -20.10 -6.34
N LYS A 69 -0.02 -20.86 -7.31
CA LYS A 69 0.17 -22.31 -7.42
C LYS A 69 1.58 -22.70 -7.90
N GLY A 70 2.26 -21.77 -8.53
CA GLY A 70 3.53 -21.98 -9.21
C GLY A 70 3.38 -22.27 -10.70
N THR A 71 4.19 -21.62 -11.50
CA THR A 71 4.17 -21.76 -12.96
C THR A 71 5.60 -21.71 -13.52
N ASN A 72 5.77 -22.29 -14.70
CA ASN A 72 7.01 -22.19 -15.43
C ASN A 72 7.00 -21.00 -16.38
N LEU A 73 7.92 -20.08 -16.22
CA LEU A 73 8.18 -18.97 -17.12
C LEU A 73 9.47 -19.22 -17.89
N GLY A 74 9.33 -19.80 -19.08
CA GLY A 74 10.49 -20.31 -19.83
C GLY A 74 11.17 -21.46 -19.07
N SER A 75 12.45 -21.29 -18.75
CA SER A 75 13.24 -22.29 -18.01
C SER A 75 13.18 -22.17 -16.48
N LYS A 76 12.46 -21.15 -15.97
CA LYS A 76 12.39 -20.87 -14.52
C LYS A 76 11.02 -21.26 -13.97
N SER A 77 11.01 -22.00 -12.86
CA SER A 77 9.80 -22.19 -12.05
C SER A 77 9.65 -21.01 -11.09
N VAL A 78 8.50 -20.40 -11.08
CA VAL A 78 8.19 -19.21 -10.28
C VAL A 78 6.92 -19.46 -9.48
N ARG A 79 6.99 -19.20 -8.18
CA ARG A 79 5.85 -19.22 -7.25
C ARG A 79 5.84 -17.90 -6.49
N VAL A 80 4.80 -17.10 -6.69
CA VAL A 80 4.71 -15.74 -6.14
C VAL A 80 3.29 -15.45 -5.71
N HIS A 81 3.13 -14.78 -4.57
CA HIS A 81 1.90 -14.14 -4.17
C HIS A 81 1.85 -12.72 -4.73
N LEU A 82 0.81 -12.39 -5.48
CA LEU A 82 0.57 -11.02 -5.96
C LEU A 82 -0.39 -10.31 -5.00
N ASP A 83 0.02 -9.14 -4.51
CA ASP A 83 -0.82 -8.29 -3.65
C ASP A 83 -1.76 -7.37 -4.45
N GLY A 84 -1.72 -7.47 -5.78
CA GLY A 84 -2.57 -6.75 -6.71
C GLY A 84 -3.85 -7.51 -7.03
N TYR A 85 -4.94 -6.76 -7.23
CA TYR A 85 -6.23 -7.28 -7.67
C TYR A 85 -6.49 -6.94 -9.13
N ASN A 86 -7.17 -7.83 -9.85
CA ASN A 86 -7.64 -7.54 -11.19
C ASN A 86 -8.82 -6.56 -11.12
N GLN A 87 -8.59 -5.33 -11.57
CA GLN A 87 -9.57 -4.25 -11.60
C GLN A 87 -10.32 -4.15 -12.94
N LEU A 88 -10.01 -5.00 -13.91
CA LEU A 88 -10.62 -4.91 -15.26
C LEU A 88 -12.15 -4.93 -15.22
N PRO A 89 -12.82 -5.82 -14.46
CA PRO A 89 -14.28 -5.82 -14.39
C PRO A 89 -14.86 -4.50 -13.85
N TYR A 90 -14.17 -3.89 -12.89
CA TYR A 90 -14.58 -2.60 -12.34
C TYR A 90 -14.35 -1.46 -13.35
N LEU A 91 -13.18 -1.38 -13.96
CA LEU A 91 -12.82 -0.32 -14.91
C LEU A 91 -13.70 -0.34 -16.17
N THR A 92 -14.17 -1.52 -16.60
CA THR A 92 -15.05 -1.70 -17.74
C THR A 92 -16.54 -1.60 -17.39
N GLY A 93 -16.90 -1.33 -16.13
CA GLY A 93 -18.28 -1.21 -15.68
C GLY A 93 -19.04 -2.54 -15.52
N GLN A 94 -18.35 -3.67 -15.60
CA GLN A 94 -18.93 -5.00 -15.34
C GLN A 94 -19.15 -5.27 -13.85
N ALA A 95 -18.32 -4.64 -12.98
CA ALA A 95 -18.48 -4.69 -11.55
C ALA A 95 -18.79 -3.30 -10.97
N PRO A 96 -19.72 -3.18 -10.01
CA PRO A 96 -20.12 -1.88 -9.45
C PRO A 96 -19.10 -1.30 -8.47
N LYS A 97 -18.13 -2.09 -8.01
CA LYS A 97 -17.12 -1.71 -7.03
C LYS A 97 -15.75 -2.24 -7.41
N SER A 98 -14.71 -1.55 -6.91
CA SER A 98 -13.34 -2.04 -6.97
C SER A 98 -13.20 -3.42 -6.33
N ALA A 99 -12.34 -4.25 -6.87
CA ALA A 99 -11.95 -5.52 -6.27
C ALA A 99 -11.16 -5.31 -4.95
N ARG A 100 -10.64 -4.08 -4.72
CA ARG A 100 -9.86 -3.72 -3.55
C ARG A 100 -10.72 -2.96 -2.55
N SER A 101 -10.77 -3.44 -1.31
CA SER A 101 -11.40 -2.73 -0.20
C SER A 101 -10.40 -2.32 0.89
N GLU A 102 -9.15 -2.75 0.77
CA GLU A 102 -8.14 -2.56 1.81
C GLU A 102 -6.77 -2.17 1.23
N PHE A 103 -5.94 -1.55 2.08
CA PHE A 103 -4.59 -1.18 1.71
C PHE A 103 -3.66 -1.21 2.93
N TYR A 104 -2.48 -1.81 2.75
CA TYR A 104 -1.42 -1.92 3.74
C TYR A 104 -0.33 -0.92 3.43
N TYR A 105 0.00 -0.04 4.38
CA TYR A 105 1.03 0.97 4.25
C TYR A 105 2.32 0.49 4.90
N PHE A 106 3.38 0.44 4.12
CA PHE A 106 4.72 0.11 4.58
C PHE A 106 5.64 1.31 4.44
N ASN A 107 6.55 1.48 5.40
CA ASN A 107 7.64 2.44 5.30
C ASN A 107 8.81 1.87 4.46
N ASP A 108 9.86 2.68 4.29
CA ASP A 108 11.07 2.27 3.56
C ASP A 108 11.85 1.16 4.27
N ASP A 109 11.67 1.01 5.58
CA ASP A 109 12.26 -0.05 6.39
C ASP A 109 11.49 -1.38 6.27
N GLY A 110 10.37 -1.39 5.58
CA GLY A 110 9.52 -2.58 5.39
C GLY A 110 8.61 -2.87 6.57
N GLU A 111 8.43 -1.90 7.50
CA GLU A 111 7.50 -2.02 8.61
C GLU A 111 6.09 -1.61 8.20
N LEU A 112 5.08 -2.31 8.69
CA LEU A 112 3.69 -1.94 8.51
C LEU A 112 3.35 -0.74 9.41
N VAL A 113 3.14 0.42 8.81
CA VAL A 113 2.88 1.67 9.54
C VAL A 113 1.41 2.03 9.63
N ALA A 114 0.58 1.58 8.69
CA ALA A 114 -0.86 1.79 8.76
C ALA A 114 -1.62 0.72 7.94
N TYR A 115 -2.91 0.61 8.23
CA TYR A 115 -3.86 -0.24 7.51
C TYR A 115 -5.13 0.57 7.19
N ARG A 116 -5.62 0.46 5.96
CA ARG A 116 -6.88 1.07 5.52
C ARG A 116 -7.88 -0.01 5.13
N TYR A 117 -9.11 0.17 5.56
CA TYR A 117 -10.25 -0.62 5.10
C TYR A 117 -11.43 0.31 4.77
N ASN A 118 -11.81 0.38 3.51
CA ASN A 118 -12.77 1.37 3.01
C ASN A 118 -12.41 2.79 3.45
N ASP A 119 -13.28 3.44 4.21
CA ASP A 119 -13.10 4.80 4.72
C ASP A 119 -12.31 4.85 6.04
N TRP A 120 -11.96 3.72 6.63
CA TRP A 120 -11.28 3.66 7.91
C TRP A 120 -9.78 3.43 7.74
N LYS A 121 -8.98 4.18 8.47
CA LYS A 121 -7.53 4.00 8.54
C LYS A 121 -7.09 3.86 9.98
N ILE A 122 -6.25 2.87 10.22
CA ILE A 122 -5.60 2.60 11.50
C ILE A 122 -4.12 2.87 11.32
N VAL A 123 -3.55 3.74 12.14
CA VAL A 123 -2.15 4.14 12.07
C VAL A 123 -1.41 3.54 13.27
N PHE A 124 -0.40 2.73 12.98
CA PHE A 124 0.44 2.07 13.99
C PHE A 124 1.71 2.87 14.28
N CYS A 125 2.33 3.41 13.23
CA CYS A 125 3.52 4.24 13.34
C CYS A 125 3.33 5.50 12.48
N GLU A 126 3.82 6.63 12.95
CA GLU A 126 3.71 7.92 12.26
C GLU A 126 5.06 8.64 12.19
N GLN A 127 5.20 9.45 11.17
CA GLN A 127 6.32 10.37 11.02
C GLN A 127 5.73 11.76 10.79
N ARG A 128 5.65 12.56 11.86
CA ARG A 128 5.09 13.91 11.82
C ARG A 128 6.18 14.93 11.77
N LEU A 129 6.35 15.52 10.60
CA LEU A 129 7.27 16.62 10.38
C LEU A 129 6.57 17.73 9.63
N PRO A 130 6.83 18.99 10.00
CA PRO A 130 6.35 20.14 9.24
C PRO A 130 7.10 20.25 7.93
N GLY A 131 6.75 19.41 6.95
CA GLY A 131 7.17 19.47 5.55
C GLY A 131 8.68 19.43 5.28
N GLY A 132 9.03 19.04 4.05
CA GLY A 132 10.36 19.23 3.49
C GLY A 132 11.35 18.07 3.66
N PHE A 133 12.60 18.36 3.38
CA PHE A 133 13.72 17.43 3.31
C PHE A 133 14.00 16.62 4.61
N PRO A 134 13.75 17.16 5.83
CA PRO A 134 14.01 16.43 7.07
C PRO A 134 13.21 15.12 7.23
N VAL A 135 12.19 14.87 6.42
CA VAL A 135 11.43 13.61 6.44
C VAL A 135 12.34 12.39 6.23
N TRP A 136 13.38 12.52 5.43
CA TRP A 136 14.36 11.46 5.16
C TRP A 136 15.29 11.17 6.33
N ALA A 137 15.49 12.14 7.21
CA ALA A 137 16.40 12.04 8.36
C ALA A 137 15.68 11.62 9.65
N ASN A 138 14.35 11.62 9.67
CA ASN A 138 13.60 11.32 10.87
C ASN A 138 12.99 9.92 10.80
N PRO A 139 13.11 9.13 11.89
CA PRO A 139 12.51 7.79 11.95
C PRO A 139 10.99 7.86 12.09
N PHE A 140 10.32 6.77 11.74
CA PHE A 140 8.94 6.56 12.15
C PHE A 140 8.88 6.31 13.66
N THR A 141 7.87 6.90 14.30
CA THR A 141 7.58 6.68 15.71
C THR A 141 6.38 5.75 15.82
N CYS A 142 6.58 4.57 16.39
CA CYS A 142 5.48 3.63 16.62
C CYS A 142 4.68 4.03 17.84
N LEU A 143 3.37 4.05 17.67
CA LEU A 143 2.43 4.54 18.66
C LEU A 143 2.15 3.45 19.70
N ARG A 144 2.08 3.84 20.97
CA ARG A 144 1.68 2.94 22.06
C ARG A 144 0.24 2.46 21.90
N ALA A 145 -0.63 3.34 21.40
CA ALA A 145 -1.99 3.01 21.00
C ALA A 145 -2.17 3.48 19.54
N PRO A 146 -2.58 2.60 18.63
CA PRO A 146 -2.84 2.99 17.25
C PRO A 146 -3.89 4.10 17.17
N LYS A 147 -3.77 4.99 16.20
CA LYS A 147 -4.79 6.00 15.90
C LYS A 147 -5.80 5.46 14.89
N VAL A 148 -7.01 5.95 14.96
CA VAL A 148 -8.09 5.62 14.03
C VAL A 148 -8.57 6.90 13.36
N PHE A 149 -8.75 6.86 12.05
CA PHE A 149 -9.29 7.96 11.26
C PHE A 149 -10.41 7.45 10.35
N ASN A 150 -11.43 8.28 10.16
CA ASN A 150 -12.40 8.10 9.09
C ASN A 150 -12.03 9.06 7.96
N LEU A 151 -11.47 8.52 6.88
CA LEU A 151 -10.91 9.32 5.78
C LEU A 151 -11.97 10.10 4.99
N ARG A 152 -13.25 9.76 5.14
CA ARG A 152 -14.33 10.52 4.54
C ARG A 152 -14.67 11.76 5.35
N MET A 153 -14.56 11.68 6.69
CA MET A 153 -14.78 12.79 7.62
C MET A 153 -13.52 13.65 7.78
N ASP A 154 -12.36 13.02 7.78
CA ASP A 154 -11.06 13.66 7.94
C ASP A 154 -10.06 13.13 6.89
N PRO A 155 -10.16 13.62 5.64
CA PRO A 155 -9.31 13.17 4.54
C PRO A 155 -7.82 13.55 4.70
N PHE A 156 -7.51 14.45 5.63
CA PHE A 156 -6.15 14.92 5.91
C PHE A 156 -5.55 14.32 7.17
N GLU A 157 -6.29 13.47 7.89
CA GLU A 157 -5.84 12.79 9.10
C GLU A 157 -5.31 13.78 10.17
N ARG A 158 -6.03 14.86 10.38
CA ARG A 158 -5.63 15.94 11.29
C ARG A 158 -6.48 16.05 12.55
N ALA A 159 -7.56 15.29 12.64
CA ALA A 159 -8.53 15.41 13.72
C ALA A 159 -7.88 15.23 15.12
N ASP A 160 -6.86 14.39 15.22
CA ASP A 160 -6.13 14.16 16.48
C ASP A 160 -5.28 15.36 16.93
N VAL A 161 -5.04 16.35 16.05
CA VAL A 161 -4.29 17.58 16.36
C VAL A 161 -5.19 18.80 16.45
N VAL A 162 -6.24 18.85 15.62
CA VAL A 162 -7.06 20.07 15.47
C VAL A 162 -8.46 19.96 16.09
N SER A 163 -8.85 18.77 16.56
CA SER A 163 -10.15 18.54 17.19
C SER A 163 -10.04 18.24 18.68
N ASP A 164 -10.62 19.06 19.50
CA ASP A 164 -10.66 18.88 20.97
C ASP A 164 -11.42 17.61 21.39
N GLN A 165 -12.28 17.09 20.51
CA GLN A 165 -13.11 15.91 20.79
C GLN A 165 -12.59 14.63 20.14
N TYR A 166 -11.40 14.63 19.54
CA TYR A 166 -10.86 13.46 18.87
C TYR A 166 -10.79 12.24 19.80
N TYR A 167 -10.32 12.40 21.01
CA TYR A 167 -10.14 11.27 21.94
C TYR A 167 -11.46 10.69 22.45
N ASP A 168 -12.50 11.49 22.59
CA ASP A 168 -13.83 11.00 22.92
C ASP A 168 -14.42 10.20 21.76
N TRP A 169 -14.25 10.68 20.54
CA TRP A 169 -14.64 9.98 19.33
C TRP A 169 -13.82 8.71 19.15
N PHE A 170 -12.50 8.77 19.36
CA PHE A 170 -11.59 7.63 19.29
C PHE A 170 -12.00 6.52 20.26
N ALA A 171 -12.31 6.87 21.52
CA ALA A 171 -12.71 5.88 22.53
C ALA A 171 -13.97 5.11 22.09
N LYS A 172 -14.94 5.79 21.46
CA LYS A 172 -16.15 5.16 20.92
C LYS A 172 -15.88 4.25 19.73
N ASN A 173 -14.79 4.48 18.98
CA ASN A 173 -14.41 3.75 17.77
C ASN A 173 -13.19 2.84 17.98
N ALA A 174 -12.67 2.69 19.19
CA ALA A 174 -11.46 1.92 19.50
C ALA A 174 -11.57 0.42 19.14
N TYR A 175 -12.78 -0.13 19.06
CA TYR A 175 -13.03 -1.50 18.61
C TYR A 175 -12.50 -1.76 17.18
N LEU A 176 -12.37 -0.73 16.36
CA LEU A 176 -11.81 -0.82 15.01
C LEU A 176 -10.34 -1.24 15.01
N ILE A 177 -9.60 -0.95 16.09
CA ILE A 177 -8.22 -1.40 16.24
C ILE A 177 -8.17 -2.93 16.24
N GLN A 178 -9.04 -3.56 17.03
CA GLN A 178 -9.12 -5.02 17.08
C GLN A 178 -9.51 -5.62 15.74
N TYR A 179 -10.47 -4.98 15.06
CA TYR A 179 -10.87 -5.38 13.71
C TYR A 179 -9.68 -5.31 12.73
N GLY A 180 -8.89 -4.21 12.79
CA GLY A 180 -7.69 -4.06 11.98
C GLY A 180 -6.64 -5.14 12.27
N VAL A 181 -6.40 -5.45 13.55
CA VAL A 181 -5.46 -6.52 13.94
C VAL A 181 -5.87 -7.86 13.35
N TRP A 182 -7.15 -8.21 13.38
CA TRP A 182 -7.66 -9.45 12.78
C TRP A 182 -7.47 -9.52 11.27
N ARG A 183 -7.55 -8.38 10.58
CA ARG A 183 -7.30 -8.31 9.13
C ARG A 183 -5.82 -8.35 8.79
N VAL A 184 -5.00 -7.65 9.57
CA VAL A 184 -3.55 -7.55 9.33
C VAL A 184 -2.81 -8.85 9.65
N ALA A 185 -3.23 -9.58 10.68
CA ALA A 185 -2.52 -10.78 11.14
C ALA A 185 -2.39 -11.87 10.06
N PRO A 186 -3.45 -12.27 9.32
CA PRO A 186 -3.31 -13.24 8.23
C PRO A 186 -2.39 -12.76 7.10
N PHE A 187 -2.46 -11.47 6.78
CA PHE A 187 -1.60 -10.87 5.77
C PHE A 187 -0.12 -10.97 6.16
N LEU A 188 0.24 -10.60 7.39
CA LEU A 188 1.61 -10.75 7.88
C LEU A 188 2.06 -12.21 7.98
N GLN A 189 1.13 -13.12 8.28
CA GLN A 189 1.43 -14.56 8.29
C GLN A 189 1.79 -15.09 6.91
N SER A 190 1.24 -14.53 5.84
CA SER A 190 1.55 -14.94 4.46
C SER A 190 3.02 -14.74 4.11
N PHE A 191 3.73 -13.80 4.77
CA PHE A 191 5.18 -13.60 4.56
C PHE A 191 6.05 -14.77 5.03
N LYS A 192 5.51 -15.67 5.85
CA LYS A 192 6.21 -16.92 6.20
C LYS A 192 6.28 -17.87 5.01
N GLU A 193 5.23 -17.89 4.19
CA GLU A 193 5.14 -18.75 3.01
C GLU A 193 5.70 -18.04 1.76
N TYR A 194 5.46 -16.72 1.66
CA TYR A 194 5.91 -15.86 0.55
C TYR A 194 6.75 -14.71 1.11
N PRO A 195 8.03 -14.97 1.45
CA PRO A 195 8.89 -13.94 2.01
C PRO A 195 9.12 -12.80 1.00
N PRO A 196 9.38 -11.57 1.48
CA PRO A 196 9.69 -10.45 0.61
C PRO A 196 10.84 -10.78 -0.35
N SER A 197 10.65 -10.54 -1.63
CA SER A 197 11.67 -10.78 -2.67
C SER A 197 12.77 -9.71 -2.68
N GLN A 198 12.50 -8.56 -2.07
CA GLN A 198 13.44 -7.44 -1.96
C GLN A 198 13.67 -7.10 -0.49
N ARG A 199 14.88 -6.68 -0.18
CA ARG A 199 15.18 -6.11 1.13
C ARG A 199 14.70 -4.66 1.18
N SER A 200 14.31 -4.23 2.38
CA SER A 200 14.04 -2.81 2.65
C SER A 200 15.26 -1.96 2.32
N ALA A 201 15.03 -0.74 1.86
CA ALA A 201 16.07 0.22 1.50
C ALA A 201 16.59 1.03 2.71
N SER A 202 16.44 0.52 3.90
CA SER A 202 16.88 1.19 5.13
C SER A 202 18.39 1.32 5.19
N PHE A 203 18.87 2.47 5.66
CA PHE A 203 20.28 2.74 5.92
C PHE A 203 20.65 2.47 7.40
N SER A 204 20.02 1.48 8.03
CA SER A 204 20.35 1.15 9.41
C SER A 204 21.81 0.63 9.51
N ILE A 205 22.48 0.97 10.62
CA ILE A 205 23.84 0.51 10.90
C ILE A 205 23.91 -1.01 10.89
N ASP A 206 22.89 -1.68 11.41
CA ASP A 206 22.81 -3.15 11.45
C ASP A 206 22.83 -3.76 10.04
N GLN A 207 22.13 -3.17 9.08
CA GLN A 207 22.18 -3.63 7.69
C GLN A 207 23.54 -3.39 7.02
N MET A 208 24.21 -2.29 7.37
CA MET A 208 25.57 -2.02 6.89
C MET A 208 26.58 -3.02 7.48
N VAL A 209 26.46 -3.33 8.77
CA VAL A 209 27.28 -4.36 9.44
C VAL A 209 27.05 -5.74 8.83
N ASP A 210 25.79 -6.14 8.64
CA ASP A 210 25.43 -7.40 7.99
C ASP A 210 25.98 -7.51 6.55
N ALA A 211 25.92 -6.43 5.78
CA ALA A 211 26.46 -6.37 4.44
C ALA A 211 28.00 -6.51 4.44
N LEU A 212 28.66 -5.85 5.39
CA LEU A 212 30.12 -5.96 5.58
C LEU A 212 30.54 -7.37 5.98
N MET A 213 29.87 -7.97 6.95
CA MET A 213 30.17 -9.33 7.43
C MET A 213 30.00 -10.36 6.30
N LYS A 214 28.95 -10.28 5.51
CA LYS A 214 28.75 -11.13 4.33
C LYS A 214 29.79 -10.93 3.24
N THR A 215 30.37 -9.74 3.13
CA THR A 215 31.45 -9.46 2.20
C THR A 215 32.76 -10.10 2.65
N LEU A 216 33.02 -10.09 3.98
CA LEU A 216 34.20 -10.69 4.59
C LEU A 216 34.14 -12.22 4.59
N GLU A 217 32.95 -12.81 4.66
CA GLU A 217 32.74 -14.27 4.59
C GLU A 217 32.88 -14.87 3.19
N LYS A 218 32.89 -14.06 2.13
CA LYS A 218 33.16 -14.55 0.79
C LYS A 218 34.62 -14.96 0.67
N PRO A 219 34.93 -16.26 0.38
CA PRO A 219 36.30 -16.67 0.16
C PRO A 219 36.87 -15.89 -1.04
N LEU A 220 38.06 -15.34 -0.84
CA LEU A 220 38.86 -14.75 -1.92
C LEU A 220 39.12 -15.84 -2.94
N THR A 221 38.26 -16.01 -3.93
CA THR A 221 38.56 -16.79 -5.12
C THR A 221 39.63 -16.05 -5.91
N ARG A 222 40.86 -16.57 -5.79
CA ARG A 222 41.94 -16.24 -6.68
C ARG A 222 41.72 -16.93 -8.02
#